data_7caaff1e808dd38fe7d91d26642bdf5f
#
_entry.id   7caaff1e808dd38fe7d91d26642bdf5f
#
_cell.length_a   1.000
_cell.length_b   1.000
_cell.length_c   1.000
_cell.angle_alpha   90.00
_cell.angle_beta   90.00
_cell.angle_gamma   90.00
#
_symmetry.space_group_name_H-M   'P 1'
#
loop_
_entity.id
_entity.type
_entity.pdbx_description
1 polymer ?
#
loop_
_entity_poly.entity_id
_entity_poly.type
_entity_poly.pdbx_seq_one_letter_code
_entity_poly.pdbx_strand_id
1 'polypeptide(L)'
;MKTIRLKQGKERSLQRRHPWIFDSAIAKGGGDSGETVRVESHEGQFLGWAAFSPHSRIRARVWSFDEKQRIDASFFIAACARSISARARFDVKSDGVRLVHGESDGLPGLIVDRYGDTLVAQFTSAGTERWKAVLADALLQATGLSKLYERSDANVRQLEGLEPATGWLRGGPVAGDRAA
;
A
#
# COMPACT_ATOMS: atom_id res chain seq x y z
N MET A 1 -19.03 -7.28 4.66
CA MET A 1 -17.86 -7.07 3.76
C MET A 1 -18.41 -6.70 2.39
N LYS A 2 -17.90 -5.62 1.80
CA LYS A 2 -18.35 -5.15 0.49
C LYS A 2 -17.65 -5.92 -0.63
N THR A 3 -18.32 -5.99 -1.78
CA THR A 3 -17.86 -6.76 -2.95
C THR A 3 -17.92 -5.90 -4.20
N ILE A 4 -16.94 -6.05 -5.07
CA ILE A 4 -16.99 -5.57 -6.45
C ILE A 4 -17.02 -6.76 -7.40
N ARG A 5 -17.85 -6.68 -8.44
CA ARG A 5 -17.95 -7.73 -9.46
C ARG A 5 -17.50 -7.18 -10.81
N LEU A 6 -16.65 -7.94 -11.48
CA LEU A 6 -16.12 -7.54 -12.79
C LEU A 6 -17.10 -7.85 -13.92
N LYS A 7 -16.96 -7.12 -15.00
CA LYS A 7 -17.61 -7.43 -16.28
C LYS A 7 -17.01 -8.70 -16.88
N GLN A 8 -17.80 -9.43 -17.64
CA GLN A 8 -17.36 -10.63 -18.36
C GLN A 8 -16.11 -10.33 -19.21
N GLY A 9 -15.08 -11.18 -19.09
CA GLY A 9 -13.82 -11.08 -19.81
C GLY A 9 -12.81 -10.08 -19.23
N LYS A 10 -13.16 -9.35 -18.15
CA LYS A 10 -12.25 -8.39 -17.49
C LYS A 10 -11.42 -9.00 -16.35
N GLU A 11 -11.64 -10.26 -16.04
CA GLU A 11 -10.92 -11.04 -15.02
C GLU A 11 -9.51 -11.48 -15.46
N ARG A 12 -9.21 -11.46 -16.75
CA ARG A 12 -7.95 -12.02 -17.31
C ARG A 12 -6.69 -11.39 -16.72
N SER A 13 -6.68 -10.09 -16.46
CA SER A 13 -5.52 -9.42 -15.86
C SER A 13 -5.27 -9.90 -14.44
N LEU A 14 -6.33 -10.09 -13.65
CA LEU A 14 -6.20 -10.60 -12.28
C LEU A 14 -5.77 -12.07 -12.26
N GLN A 15 -6.26 -12.88 -13.18
CA GLN A 15 -5.82 -14.28 -13.34
C GLN A 15 -4.31 -14.37 -13.64
N ARG A 16 -3.76 -13.35 -14.30
CA ARG A 16 -2.31 -13.19 -14.53
C ARG A 16 -1.60 -12.47 -13.37
N ARG A 17 -2.25 -12.31 -12.23
CA ARG A 17 -1.72 -11.65 -11.02
C ARG A 17 -1.40 -10.16 -11.19
N HIS A 18 -2.00 -9.47 -12.15
CA HIS A 18 -1.91 -8.02 -12.25
C HIS A 18 -2.77 -7.36 -11.15
N PRO A 19 -2.22 -6.48 -10.30
CA PRO A 19 -2.91 -6.02 -9.11
C PRO A 19 -3.91 -4.88 -9.35
N TRP A 20 -4.00 -4.31 -10.55
CA TRP A 20 -4.85 -3.15 -10.82
C TRP A 20 -6.19 -3.53 -11.43
N ILE A 21 -7.24 -2.92 -10.90
CA ILE A 21 -8.60 -3.03 -11.42
C ILE A 21 -9.07 -1.64 -11.80
N PHE A 22 -9.28 -1.43 -13.10
CA PHE A 22 -9.77 -0.16 -13.61
C PHE A 22 -11.28 -0.02 -13.41
N ASP A 23 -11.76 1.22 -13.30
CA ASP A 23 -13.18 1.55 -13.16
C ASP A 23 -14.03 0.94 -14.28
N SER A 24 -13.53 0.97 -15.52
CA SER A 24 -14.20 0.40 -16.68
C SER A 24 -14.40 -1.13 -16.62
N ALA A 25 -13.65 -1.83 -15.77
CA ALA A 25 -13.75 -3.29 -15.59
C ALA A 25 -14.85 -3.70 -14.62
N ILE A 26 -15.35 -2.79 -13.79
CA ILE A 26 -16.35 -3.09 -12.75
C ILE A 26 -17.75 -3.00 -13.31
N ALA A 27 -18.54 -4.08 -13.08
CA ALA A 27 -19.95 -4.13 -13.45
C ALA A 27 -20.85 -3.57 -12.34
N LYS A 28 -20.53 -3.90 -11.08
CA LYS A 28 -21.30 -3.47 -9.90
C LYS A 28 -20.51 -3.60 -8.61
N GLY A 29 -21.02 -2.96 -7.56
CA GLY A 29 -20.41 -2.95 -6.25
C GLY A 29 -19.51 -1.75 -6.03
N GLY A 30 -18.93 -1.67 -4.85
CA GLY A 30 -18.05 -0.56 -4.43
C GLY A 30 -17.63 -0.69 -2.99
N GLY A 31 -16.99 0.34 -2.47
CA GLY A 31 -16.52 0.44 -1.09
C GLY A 31 -16.25 1.89 -0.71
N ASP A 32 -15.89 2.10 0.55
CA ASP A 32 -15.38 3.39 1.01
C ASP A 32 -13.90 3.53 0.63
N SER A 33 -13.37 4.74 0.69
CA SER A 33 -11.97 5.01 0.36
C SER A 33 -11.02 4.16 1.20
N GLY A 34 -10.19 3.37 0.53
CA GLY A 34 -9.23 2.46 1.15
C GLY A 34 -9.82 1.19 1.78
N GLU A 35 -11.14 0.99 1.73
CA GLU A 35 -11.77 -0.20 2.27
C GLU A 35 -11.34 -1.46 1.50
N THR A 36 -11.05 -2.52 2.24
CA THR A 36 -10.78 -3.83 1.63
C THR A 36 -12.08 -4.46 1.18
N VAL A 37 -12.18 -4.75 -0.11
CA VAL A 37 -13.34 -5.35 -0.75
C VAL A 37 -13.00 -6.72 -1.35
N ARG A 38 -13.99 -7.59 -1.44
CA ARG A 38 -13.92 -8.84 -2.18
C ARG A 38 -14.06 -8.54 -3.67
N VAL A 39 -13.19 -9.10 -4.49
CA VAL A 39 -13.24 -9.01 -5.94
C VAL A 39 -13.74 -10.33 -6.50
N GLU A 40 -14.77 -10.27 -7.34
CA GLU A 40 -15.37 -11.44 -7.98
C GLU A 40 -15.38 -11.29 -9.51
N SER A 41 -15.31 -12.45 -10.19
CA SER A 41 -15.56 -12.54 -11.63
C SER A 41 -17.05 -12.24 -11.94
N HIS A 42 -17.37 -12.17 -13.22
CA HIS A 42 -18.76 -12.08 -13.68
C HIS A 42 -19.65 -13.20 -13.12
N GLU A 43 -19.10 -14.40 -12.96
CA GLU A 43 -19.80 -15.60 -12.43
C GLU A 43 -19.80 -15.67 -10.91
N GLY A 44 -19.15 -14.74 -10.19
CA GLY A 44 -19.10 -14.73 -8.73
C GLY A 44 -17.92 -15.50 -8.13
N GLN A 45 -16.96 -15.94 -8.94
CA GLN A 45 -15.76 -16.60 -8.43
C GLN A 45 -14.82 -15.57 -7.80
N PHE A 46 -14.18 -15.93 -6.70
CA PHE A 46 -13.19 -15.09 -6.05
C PHE A 46 -11.98 -14.82 -6.95
N LEU A 47 -11.54 -13.57 -7.01
CA LEU A 47 -10.37 -13.14 -7.76
C LEU A 47 -9.30 -12.48 -6.89
N GLY A 48 -9.67 -11.89 -5.76
CA GLY A 48 -8.73 -11.23 -4.87
C GLY A 48 -9.38 -10.40 -3.78
N TRP A 49 -8.57 -10.00 -2.81
CA TRP A 49 -8.87 -8.96 -1.84
C TRP A 49 -8.19 -7.67 -2.29
N ALA A 50 -8.91 -6.56 -2.37
CA ALA A 50 -8.38 -5.32 -2.91
C ALA A 50 -8.80 -4.10 -2.08
N ALA A 51 -7.93 -3.07 -2.04
CA ALA A 51 -8.31 -1.75 -1.53
C ALA A 51 -9.09 -0.97 -2.58
N PHE A 52 -10.22 -0.42 -2.21
CA PHE A 52 -11.10 0.34 -3.11
C PHE A 52 -10.75 1.84 -3.09
N SER A 53 -10.72 2.46 -4.27
CA SER A 53 -10.41 3.89 -4.46
C SER A 53 -11.53 4.54 -5.27
N PRO A 54 -12.54 5.16 -4.64
CA PRO A 54 -13.73 5.66 -5.33
C PRO A 54 -13.44 6.81 -6.32
N HIS A 55 -12.34 7.52 -6.17
CA HIS A 55 -11.96 8.67 -7.00
C HIS A 55 -10.96 8.32 -8.11
N SER A 56 -10.26 7.19 -7.99
CA SER A 56 -9.21 6.77 -8.93
C SER A 56 -9.76 6.02 -10.14
N ARG A 57 -9.13 6.18 -11.29
CA ARG A 57 -9.36 5.30 -12.46
C ARG A 57 -8.85 3.88 -12.21
N ILE A 58 -7.80 3.72 -11.39
CA ILE A 58 -7.41 2.43 -10.80
C ILE A 58 -8.31 2.23 -9.58
N ARG A 59 -9.51 1.75 -9.82
CA ARG A 59 -10.61 1.68 -8.86
C ARG A 59 -10.36 0.74 -7.69
N ALA A 60 -9.51 -0.26 -7.86
CA ALA A 60 -9.07 -1.11 -6.78
C ALA A 60 -7.66 -1.66 -7.04
N ARG A 61 -6.91 -1.88 -5.95
CA ARG A 61 -5.57 -2.50 -5.97
C ARG A 61 -5.54 -3.72 -5.09
N VAL A 62 -5.14 -4.85 -5.67
CA VAL A 62 -5.19 -6.15 -5.00
C VAL A 62 -4.07 -6.28 -3.96
N TRP A 63 -4.46 -6.61 -2.73
CA TRP A 63 -3.57 -6.99 -1.64
C TRP A 63 -3.18 -8.46 -1.70
N SER A 64 -4.15 -9.34 -1.98
CA SER A 64 -3.93 -10.78 -2.01
C SER A 64 -4.85 -11.46 -3.00
N PHE A 65 -4.33 -12.49 -3.65
CA PHE A 65 -5.05 -13.40 -4.54
C PHE A 65 -5.44 -14.72 -3.84
N ASP A 66 -5.15 -14.84 -2.56
CA ASP A 66 -5.54 -15.98 -1.74
C ASP A 66 -6.84 -15.67 -0.99
N GLU A 67 -7.89 -16.45 -1.26
CA GLU A 67 -9.19 -16.26 -0.64
C GLU A 67 -9.16 -16.44 0.88
N LYS A 68 -8.27 -17.30 1.37
CA LYS A 68 -8.10 -17.57 2.81
C LYS A 68 -7.31 -16.49 3.54
N GLN A 69 -6.63 -15.62 2.80
CA GLN A 69 -5.82 -14.55 3.39
C GLN A 69 -6.73 -13.51 4.01
N ARG A 70 -6.60 -13.31 5.30
CA ARG A 70 -7.21 -12.18 6.00
C ARG A 70 -6.36 -10.93 5.81
N ILE A 71 -6.98 -9.83 5.42
CA ILE A 71 -6.32 -8.53 5.28
C ILE A 71 -6.54 -7.72 6.56
N ASP A 72 -5.58 -7.79 7.45
CA ASP A 72 -5.56 -7.14 8.76
C ASP A 72 -4.14 -6.66 9.10
N ALA A 73 -3.94 -6.17 10.31
CA ALA A 73 -2.62 -5.68 10.75
C ALA A 73 -1.51 -6.73 10.59
N SER A 74 -1.78 -8.01 10.87
CA SER A 74 -0.79 -9.08 10.76
C SER A 74 -0.36 -9.34 9.32
N PHE A 75 -1.26 -9.17 8.35
CA PHE A 75 -0.94 -9.22 6.93
C PHE A 75 0.09 -8.15 6.56
N PHE A 76 -0.12 -6.90 6.98
CA PHE A 76 0.78 -5.79 6.65
C PHE A 76 2.12 -5.90 7.37
N ILE A 77 2.14 -6.35 8.63
CA ILE A 77 3.38 -6.63 9.36
C ILE A 77 4.22 -7.66 8.61
N ALA A 78 3.61 -8.77 8.21
CA ALA A 78 4.30 -9.82 7.46
C ALA A 78 4.76 -9.34 6.06
N ALA A 79 3.95 -8.55 5.36
CA ALA A 79 4.30 -8.01 4.04
C ALA A 79 5.49 -7.03 4.12
N CYS A 80 5.51 -6.13 5.09
CA CYS A 80 6.65 -5.22 5.32
C CYS A 80 7.91 -6.01 5.66
N ALA A 81 7.84 -6.98 6.56
CA ALA A 81 8.97 -7.81 6.94
C ALA A 81 9.56 -8.57 5.76
N ARG A 82 8.71 -9.15 4.89
CA ARG A 82 9.17 -9.83 3.66
C ARG A 82 9.89 -8.90 2.71
N SER A 83 9.34 -7.71 2.45
CA SER A 83 9.94 -6.73 1.55
C SER A 83 11.32 -6.28 2.06
N ILE A 84 11.43 -5.96 3.33
CA ILE A 84 12.68 -5.52 3.95
C ILE A 84 13.72 -6.64 3.97
N SER A 85 13.33 -7.87 4.34
CA SER A 85 14.23 -9.03 4.32
C SER A 85 14.74 -9.36 2.92
N ALA A 86 13.93 -9.14 1.89
CA ALA A 86 14.35 -9.33 0.50
C ALA A 86 15.49 -8.37 0.11
N ARG A 87 15.49 -7.14 0.63
CA ARG A 87 16.56 -6.14 0.39
C ARG A 87 17.85 -6.44 1.13
N ALA A 88 17.79 -7.11 2.28
CA ALA A 88 18.99 -7.49 3.04
C ALA A 88 19.92 -8.45 2.28
N ARG A 89 19.42 -9.11 1.22
CA ARG A 89 20.23 -9.99 0.35
C ARG A 89 21.15 -9.21 -0.59
N PHE A 90 20.88 -7.93 -0.79
CA PHE A 90 21.72 -7.08 -1.62
C PHE A 90 22.65 -6.30 -0.68
N ASP A 91 23.96 -6.56 -0.75
CA ASP A 91 25.00 -5.80 -0.03
C ASP A 91 25.15 -4.42 -0.68
N VAL A 92 24.15 -3.55 -0.44
CA VAL A 92 24.14 -2.19 -0.97
C VAL A 92 24.92 -1.31 0.00
N LYS A 93 26.13 -0.95 -0.37
CA LYS A 93 26.97 0.06 0.32
C LYS A 93 26.45 1.47 0.00
N SER A 94 25.28 1.82 0.50
CA SER A 94 24.67 3.13 0.29
C SER A 94 23.88 3.54 1.53
N ASP A 95 23.91 4.81 1.86
CA ASP A 95 23.09 5.41 2.92
C ASP A 95 21.62 5.52 2.52
N GLY A 96 21.31 5.43 1.21
CA GLY A 96 19.97 5.46 0.66
C GLY A 96 19.59 4.13 0.01
N VAL A 97 18.59 3.44 0.56
CA VAL A 97 18.12 2.14 0.05
C VAL A 97 16.60 2.13 -0.03
N ARG A 98 16.06 1.74 -1.21
CA ARG A 98 14.61 1.48 -1.35
C ARG A 98 14.24 0.15 -0.70
N LEU A 99 13.41 0.20 0.33
CA LEU A 99 12.96 -0.96 1.09
C LEU A 99 11.64 -1.53 0.58
N VAL A 100 10.72 -0.66 0.11
CA VAL A 100 9.42 -1.06 -0.45
C VAL A 100 9.19 -0.32 -1.76
N HIS A 101 8.77 -1.04 -2.78
CA HIS A 101 8.47 -0.52 -4.11
C HIS A 101 7.08 -0.97 -4.60
N GLY A 102 6.04 -0.54 -3.91
CA GLY A 102 4.65 -0.69 -4.33
C GLY A 102 4.24 -2.10 -4.71
N GLU A 103 3.71 -2.23 -5.90
CA GLU A 103 3.17 -3.46 -6.46
C GLU A 103 4.20 -4.59 -6.55
N SER A 104 5.46 -4.25 -6.80
CA SER A 104 6.56 -5.23 -6.87
C SER A 104 6.79 -5.98 -5.56
N ASP A 105 6.40 -5.38 -4.44
CA ASP A 105 6.54 -5.95 -3.11
C ASP A 105 5.19 -6.38 -2.49
N GLY A 106 4.11 -6.36 -3.30
CA GLY A 106 2.77 -6.73 -2.85
C GLY A 106 2.12 -5.71 -1.91
N LEU A 107 2.62 -4.47 -1.92
CA LEU A 107 2.11 -3.34 -1.13
C LEU A 107 1.73 -2.16 -2.05
N PRO A 108 0.70 -2.31 -2.91
CA PRO A 108 0.33 -1.31 -3.91
C PRO A 108 0.14 0.08 -3.31
N GLY A 109 0.89 1.05 -3.83
CA GLY A 109 0.81 2.44 -3.39
C GLY A 109 1.72 2.78 -2.20
N LEU A 110 2.56 1.87 -1.72
CA LEU A 110 3.55 2.16 -0.68
C LEU A 110 4.95 2.22 -1.27
N ILE A 111 5.65 3.32 -1.04
CA ILE A 111 7.08 3.47 -1.36
C ILE A 111 7.80 3.82 -0.06
N VAL A 112 8.87 3.11 0.24
CA VAL A 112 9.68 3.36 1.44
C VAL A 112 11.14 3.34 1.09
N ASP A 113 11.82 4.43 1.40
CA ASP A 113 13.27 4.58 1.29
C ASP A 113 13.87 4.73 2.70
N ARG A 114 15.04 4.16 2.91
CA ARG A 114 15.84 4.37 4.11
C ARG A 114 16.99 5.30 3.78
N TYR A 115 17.20 6.30 4.63
CA TYR A 115 18.36 7.22 4.62
C TYR A 115 18.99 7.22 6.01
N GLY A 116 20.13 6.55 6.15
CA GLY A 116 20.78 6.39 7.43
C GLY A 116 19.87 5.71 8.49
N ASP A 117 19.49 6.45 9.51
CA ASP A 117 18.62 6.00 10.62
C ASP A 117 17.14 6.37 10.44
N THR A 118 16.77 6.93 9.29
CA THR A 118 15.44 7.48 9.04
C THR A 118 14.78 6.78 7.85
N LEU A 119 13.51 6.39 8.02
CA LEU A 119 12.64 5.95 6.94
C LEU A 119 11.87 7.13 6.35
N VAL A 120 11.75 7.16 5.03
CA VAL A 120 10.88 8.09 4.30
C VAL A 120 9.84 7.28 3.55
N ALA A 121 8.57 7.46 3.90
CA ALA A 121 7.46 6.72 3.32
C ALA A 121 6.56 7.63 2.48
N GLN A 122 6.06 7.09 1.36
CA GLN A 122 5.03 7.70 0.54
C GLN A 122 3.82 6.77 0.50
N PHE A 123 2.65 7.29 0.88
CA PHE A 123 1.37 6.60 0.82
C PHE A 123 0.59 7.18 -0.34
N THR A 124 0.61 6.52 -1.49
CA THR A 124 0.11 7.07 -2.76
C THR A 124 -1.25 6.55 -3.18
N SER A 125 -1.84 5.64 -2.40
CA SER A 125 -3.15 5.07 -2.69
C SER A 125 -4.09 5.14 -1.49
N ALA A 126 -5.40 5.11 -1.74
CA ALA A 126 -6.40 5.11 -0.68
C ALA A 126 -6.23 3.95 0.31
N GLY A 127 -5.80 2.78 -0.19
CA GLY A 127 -5.52 1.61 0.65
C GLY A 127 -4.38 1.85 1.63
N THR A 128 -3.25 2.37 1.16
CA THR A 128 -2.11 2.67 2.03
C THR A 128 -2.39 3.83 2.98
N GLU A 129 -3.17 4.81 2.55
CA GLU A 129 -3.63 5.89 3.44
C GLU A 129 -4.45 5.35 4.61
N ARG A 130 -5.40 4.45 4.35
CA ARG A 130 -6.24 3.83 5.38
C ARG A 130 -5.42 3.01 6.40
N TRP A 131 -4.39 2.32 5.92
CA TRP A 131 -3.53 1.48 6.74
C TRP A 131 -2.25 2.17 7.22
N LYS A 132 -2.12 3.48 7.02
CA LYS A 132 -0.91 4.26 7.29
C LYS A 132 -0.31 4.00 8.68
N ALA A 133 -1.11 4.06 9.74
CA ALA A 133 -0.62 3.86 11.09
C ALA A 133 -0.03 2.46 11.31
N VAL A 134 -0.72 1.42 10.85
CA VAL A 134 -0.27 0.03 10.91
C VAL A 134 1.00 -0.18 10.08
N LEU A 135 1.06 0.38 8.87
CA LEU A 135 2.22 0.30 7.99
C LEU A 135 3.43 1.02 8.60
N ALA A 136 3.23 2.18 9.21
CA ALA A 136 4.30 2.92 9.88
C ALA A 136 4.93 2.10 11.01
N ASP A 137 4.11 1.52 11.87
CA ASP A 137 4.59 0.70 13.00
C ASP A 137 5.25 -0.60 12.50
N ALA A 138 4.68 -1.24 11.47
CA ALA A 138 5.25 -2.45 10.85
C ALA A 138 6.63 -2.21 10.24
N LEU A 139 6.82 -1.07 9.57
CA LEU A 139 8.10 -0.68 8.96
C LEU A 139 9.18 -0.44 10.01
N LEU A 140 8.85 0.26 11.08
CA LEU A 140 9.79 0.50 12.18
C LEU A 140 10.14 -0.79 12.90
N GLN A 141 9.15 -1.65 13.15
CA GLN A 141 9.38 -2.96 13.76
C GLN A 141 10.32 -3.83 12.89
N ALA A 142 10.09 -3.87 11.58
CA ALA A 142 10.86 -4.71 10.67
C ALA A 142 12.30 -4.20 10.45
N THR A 143 12.55 -2.90 10.60
CA THR A 143 13.88 -2.29 10.43
C THR A 143 14.65 -2.09 11.72
N GLY A 144 13.98 -2.10 12.87
CA GLY A 144 14.57 -1.72 14.17
C GLY A 144 14.86 -0.22 14.28
N LEU A 145 14.37 0.60 13.33
CA LEU A 145 14.51 2.06 13.38
C LEU A 145 13.37 2.71 14.15
N SER A 146 13.57 3.96 14.56
CA SER A 146 12.58 4.71 15.35
C SER A 146 12.04 5.94 14.66
N LYS A 147 12.63 6.34 13.52
CA LYS A 147 12.29 7.58 12.79
C LYS A 147 11.61 7.25 11.47
N LEU A 148 10.42 7.81 11.25
CA LEU A 148 9.70 7.71 10.00
C LEU A 148 9.08 9.05 9.63
N TYR A 149 9.47 9.55 8.46
CA TYR A 149 8.96 10.77 7.84
C TYR A 149 8.01 10.43 6.69
N GLU A 150 6.85 11.06 6.63
CA GLU A 150 5.94 10.96 5.49
C GLU A 150 6.29 12.03 4.45
N ARG A 151 6.40 11.61 3.20
CA ARG A 151 6.54 12.48 2.03
C ARG A 151 5.52 12.09 0.97
N SER A 152 4.25 12.29 1.28
CA SER A 152 3.11 11.97 0.41
C SER A 152 2.61 13.23 -0.31
N ASP A 153 3.51 13.88 -1.06
CA ASP A 153 3.27 15.13 -1.79
C ASP A 153 3.18 14.94 -3.31
N ALA A 154 3.22 13.68 -3.78
CA ALA A 154 3.14 13.37 -5.21
C ALA A 154 1.73 13.63 -5.78
N ASN A 155 1.69 14.14 -7.04
CA ASN A 155 0.43 14.46 -7.75
C ASN A 155 -0.52 13.27 -7.88
N VAL A 156 0.01 12.03 -7.85
CA VAL A 156 -0.80 10.80 -7.92
C VAL A 156 -1.84 10.73 -6.79
N ARG A 157 -1.60 11.36 -5.64
CA ARG A 157 -2.55 11.40 -4.53
C ARG A 157 -3.85 12.12 -4.88
N GLN A 158 -3.78 13.18 -5.68
CA GLN A 158 -4.97 13.90 -6.16
C GLN A 158 -5.87 12.99 -7.00
N LEU A 159 -5.29 12.08 -7.79
CA LEU A 159 -6.04 11.09 -8.55
C LEU A 159 -6.75 10.06 -7.68
N GLU A 160 -6.27 9.87 -6.45
CA GLU A 160 -6.88 9.01 -5.43
C GLU A 160 -7.89 9.76 -4.55
N GLY A 161 -8.06 11.08 -4.75
CA GLY A 161 -8.88 11.92 -3.88
C GLY A 161 -8.26 12.17 -2.50
N LEU A 162 -6.93 12.13 -2.42
CA LEU A 162 -6.16 12.32 -1.19
C LEU A 162 -5.43 13.65 -1.22
N GLU A 163 -5.44 14.35 -0.09
CA GLU A 163 -4.66 15.58 0.09
C GLU A 163 -3.16 15.26 0.22
N PRO A 164 -2.27 16.16 -0.24
CA PRO A 164 -0.84 16.05 0.04
C PRO A 164 -0.59 16.00 1.56
N ALA A 165 0.35 15.17 1.99
CA ALA A 165 0.74 15.04 3.38
C ALA A 165 2.25 14.89 3.52
N THR A 166 2.85 15.68 4.41
CA THR A 166 4.27 15.62 4.75
C THR A 166 4.46 15.85 6.24
N GLY A 167 5.44 15.18 6.83
CA GLY A 167 5.76 15.38 8.24
C GLY A 167 6.23 14.10 8.93
N TRP A 168 6.63 14.24 10.16
CA TRP A 168 7.03 13.12 11.00
C TRP A 168 5.83 12.30 11.44
N LEU A 169 5.82 11.02 11.11
CA LEU A 169 4.83 10.07 11.63
C LEU A 169 5.27 9.45 12.95
N ARG A 170 6.58 9.23 13.11
CA ARG A 170 7.18 8.66 14.33
C ARG A 170 8.59 9.26 14.53
N GLY A 171 8.99 9.46 15.78
CA GLY A 171 10.39 9.74 16.17
C GLY A 171 11.01 11.01 15.61
N GLY A 172 10.20 11.98 15.21
CA GLY A 172 10.69 13.28 14.74
C GLY A 172 11.27 14.11 15.89
N PRO A 173 11.96 15.24 15.57
CA PRO A 173 12.43 16.16 16.60
C PRO A 173 11.25 16.66 17.42
N VAL A 174 11.40 16.64 18.73
CA VAL A 174 10.42 17.22 19.65
C VAL A 174 10.39 18.72 19.37
N ALA A 175 9.19 19.32 19.30
CA ALA A 175 9.06 20.76 19.10
C ALA A 175 9.81 21.49 20.25
N GLY A 176 10.99 22.04 19.94
CA GLY A 176 11.88 22.67 20.93
C GLY A 176 13.37 22.44 20.66
N ASP A 177 13.76 21.35 20.00
CA ASP A 177 15.14 21.11 19.57
C ASP A 177 15.43 21.89 18.28
N ARG A 178 15.72 23.18 18.42
CA ARG A 178 16.44 23.91 17.38
C ARG A 178 17.87 23.41 17.41
N ALA A 179 18.31 22.75 16.37
CA ALA A 179 19.71 22.47 16.15
C ALA A 179 20.50 23.77 16.32
N ALA A 180 21.46 23.74 17.24
CA ALA A 180 22.48 24.77 17.39
C ALA A 180 23.49 24.68 16.23
#